data_6adf6c8c7b53db9b8efc0c9a0fed29a3
#
_entry.id   6adf6c8c7b53db9b8efc0c9a0fed29a3
#
_cell.length_a   1.000
_cell.length_b   1.000
_cell.length_c   1.000
_cell.angle_alpha   90.00
_cell.angle_beta   90.00
_cell.angle_gamma   90.00
#
_symmetry.space_group_name_H-M   'P 1'
#
loop_
_entity.id
_entity.type
_entity.pdbx_description
1 polymer ?
#
loop_
_entity_poly.entity_id
_entity_poly.type
_entity_poly.pdbx_seq_one_letter_code
_entity_poly.pdbx_strand_id
1 'polypeptide(L)'
;KVYFIQVGNDAKLKSLNIIEILRKAHVPIIQSISKDSLGSQLAVAEKSGTPYVMIFGQMEAVHDTVIVRNMETRSQETVAISELSAYLKHLK
;
A
#
# COMPACT_ATOMS: atom_id res chain seq x y z
N LYS A 1 5.76 4.62 -9.17
CA LYS A 1 6.21 4.12 -7.88
C LYS A 1 5.12 4.22 -6.83
N VAL A 2 5.04 3.22 -6.00
CA VAL A 2 4.08 3.16 -4.91
C VAL A 2 4.83 2.87 -3.61
N TYR A 3 4.51 3.61 -2.57
CA TYR A 3 5.08 3.39 -1.24
C TYR A 3 4.15 2.46 -0.46
N PHE A 4 4.64 1.31 -0.05
CA PHE A 4 3.83 0.29 0.63
C PHE A 4 4.07 0.34 2.14
N ILE A 5 3.00 0.61 2.88
CA ILE A 5 3.03 0.68 4.35
C ILE A 5 2.22 -0.49 4.90
N GLN A 6 2.80 -1.23 5.83
CA GLN A 6 2.10 -2.29 6.53
C GLN A 6 2.14 -2.04 8.04
N VAL A 7 1.01 -2.28 8.70
CA VAL A 7 0.84 -2.05 10.13
C VAL A 7 0.19 -3.28 10.76
N GLY A 8 0.80 -3.80 11.81
CA GLY A 8 0.28 -4.95 12.53
C GLY A 8 0.92 -6.27 12.13
N ASN A 9 0.88 -7.24 13.04
CA ASN A 9 1.53 -8.53 12.83
C ASN A 9 0.84 -9.39 11.78
N ASP A 10 -0.48 -9.40 11.78
CA ASP A 10 -1.24 -10.19 10.81
C ASP A 10 -1.07 -9.66 9.39
N ALA A 11 -0.90 -8.35 9.26
CA ALA A 11 -0.68 -7.73 7.96
C ALA A 11 0.64 -8.17 7.35
N LYS A 12 1.66 -8.48 8.15
CA LYS A 12 2.96 -8.90 7.64
C LYS A 12 2.88 -10.17 6.81
N LEU A 13 2.13 -11.16 7.28
CA LEU A 13 2.00 -12.43 6.55
C LEU A 13 1.22 -12.26 5.26
N LYS A 14 0.12 -11.51 5.31
CA LYS A 14 -0.71 -11.28 4.13
C LYS A 14 -0.08 -10.31 3.14
N SER A 15 0.80 -9.43 3.61
CA SER A 15 1.45 -8.45 2.74
C SER A 15 2.34 -9.10 1.70
N LEU A 16 2.89 -10.29 1.97
CA LEU A 16 3.69 -11.03 1.00
C LEU A 16 2.89 -11.31 -0.27
N ASN A 17 1.61 -11.60 -0.13
CA ASN A 17 0.71 -11.84 -1.24
C ASN A 17 0.54 -10.58 -2.10
N ILE A 18 0.39 -9.45 -1.43
CA ILE A 18 0.24 -8.16 -2.10
C ILE A 18 1.52 -7.80 -2.86
N ILE A 19 2.68 -8.01 -2.23
CA ILE A 19 3.97 -7.75 -2.87
C ILE A 19 4.12 -8.59 -4.13
N GLU A 20 3.71 -9.85 -4.08
CA GLU A 20 3.76 -10.74 -5.23
C GLU A 20 2.85 -10.25 -6.36
N ILE A 21 1.65 -9.78 -6.04
CA ILE A 21 0.73 -9.22 -7.01
C ILE A 21 1.35 -7.99 -7.70
N LEU A 22 1.97 -7.12 -6.91
CA LEU A 22 2.61 -5.91 -7.43
C LEU A 22 3.80 -6.25 -8.33
N ARG A 23 4.57 -7.25 -7.93
CA ARG A 23 5.71 -7.70 -8.73
C ARG A 23 5.26 -8.24 -10.08
N LYS A 24 4.20 -9.04 -10.10
CA LYS A 24 3.65 -9.59 -11.35
C LYS A 24 3.06 -8.51 -12.25
N ALA A 25 2.55 -7.45 -11.66
CA ALA A 25 2.00 -6.32 -12.41
C ALA A 25 3.08 -5.33 -12.85
N HIS A 26 4.36 -5.59 -12.52
CA HIS A 26 5.50 -4.73 -12.85
C HIS A 26 5.37 -3.34 -12.25
N VAL A 27 4.81 -3.24 -11.04
CA VAL A 27 4.68 -1.97 -10.33
C VAL A 27 5.85 -1.84 -9.36
N PRO A 28 6.74 -0.85 -9.54
CA PRO A 28 7.83 -0.62 -8.59
C PRO A 28 7.26 -0.16 -7.25
N ILE A 29 7.73 -0.77 -6.17
CA ILE A 29 7.29 -0.39 -4.83
C ILE A 29 8.48 -0.05 -3.95
N ILE A 30 8.25 0.87 -3.01
CA ILE A 30 9.17 1.17 -1.92
C ILE A 30 8.50 0.63 -0.67
N GLN A 31 9.11 -0.36 -0.04
CA GLN A 31 8.53 -0.99 1.13
C GLN A 31 9.05 -0.32 2.40
N SER A 32 8.13 0.03 3.30
CA SER A 32 8.51 0.53 4.62
C SER A 32 8.94 -0.65 5.49
N ILE A 33 10.13 -0.57 6.05
CA ILE A 33 10.64 -1.57 6.98
C ILE A 33 10.57 -1.08 8.43
N SER A 34 10.02 0.10 8.63
CA SER A 34 9.91 0.69 9.96
C SER A 34 8.79 0.02 10.76
N LYS A 35 9.00 -0.09 12.08
CA LYS A 35 7.98 -0.55 13.01
C LYS A 35 7.17 0.61 13.58
N ASP A 36 7.38 1.79 13.05
CA ASP A 36 6.72 3.01 13.53
C ASP A 36 5.21 3.00 13.25
N SER A 37 4.53 3.92 13.88
CA SER A 37 3.09 4.10 13.68
C SER A 37 2.78 4.51 12.25
N LEU A 38 1.49 4.34 11.89
CA LEU A 38 1.02 4.73 10.55
C LEU A 38 1.35 6.20 10.25
N GLY A 39 1.16 7.09 11.22
CA GLY A 39 1.42 8.50 11.02
C GLY A 39 2.88 8.78 10.67
N SER A 40 3.80 8.12 11.37
CA SER A 40 5.23 8.28 11.10
C SER A 40 5.60 7.76 9.72
N GLN A 41 5.05 6.61 9.34
CA GLN A 41 5.31 6.03 8.03
C GLN A 41 4.74 6.88 6.90
N LEU A 42 3.57 7.47 7.09
CA LEU A 42 2.98 8.38 6.12
C LEU A 42 3.83 9.63 5.93
N ALA A 43 4.40 10.16 7.02
CA ALA A 43 5.27 11.32 6.93
C ALA A 43 6.52 11.03 6.10
N VAL A 44 7.10 9.84 6.28
CA VAL A 44 8.26 9.41 5.49
C VAL A 44 7.88 9.25 4.02
N ALA A 45 6.72 8.66 3.74
CA ALA A 45 6.25 8.47 2.37
C ALA A 45 6.03 9.81 1.68
N GLU A 46 5.48 10.78 2.41
CA GLU A 46 5.26 12.13 1.88
C GLU A 46 6.59 12.79 1.51
N LYS A 47 7.59 12.65 2.35
CA LYS A 47 8.92 13.20 2.08
C LYS A 47 9.62 12.53 0.90
N SER A 48 9.29 11.27 0.61
CA SER A 48 9.90 10.53 -0.49
C SER A 48 9.42 11.03 -1.85
N GLY A 49 8.33 11.80 -1.90
CA GLY A 49 7.78 12.31 -3.14
C GLY A 49 7.03 11.28 -3.97
N THR A 50 6.71 10.13 -3.38
CA THR A 50 5.98 9.08 -4.06
C THR A 50 4.52 9.51 -4.28
N PRO A 51 3.97 9.38 -5.50
CA PRO A 51 2.62 9.88 -5.77
C PRO A 51 1.51 9.07 -5.11
N TYR A 52 1.74 7.78 -4.87
CA TYR A 52 0.73 6.90 -4.29
C TYR A 52 1.30 6.14 -3.12
N VAL A 53 0.47 5.95 -2.09
CA VAL A 53 0.81 5.18 -0.90
C VAL A 53 -0.24 4.09 -0.74
N MET A 54 0.19 2.85 -0.56
CA MET A 54 -0.70 1.74 -0.23
C MET A 54 -0.57 1.44 1.25
N ILE A 55 -1.70 1.38 1.94
CA ILE A 55 -1.75 1.14 3.38
C ILE A 55 -2.44 -0.20 3.62
N PHE A 56 -1.75 -1.11 4.29
CA PHE A 56 -2.28 -2.43 4.61
C PHE A 56 -2.14 -2.66 6.11
N GLY A 57 -3.22 -2.42 6.83
CA GLY A 57 -3.27 -2.60 8.28
C GLY A 57 -4.05 -3.84 8.65
N GLN A 58 -4.32 -3.99 9.95
CA GLN A 58 -5.01 -5.15 10.49
C GLN A 58 -6.44 -5.28 9.97
N MET A 59 -7.16 -4.18 9.88
CA MET A 59 -8.52 -4.20 9.35
C MET A 59 -8.55 -4.59 7.88
N GLU A 60 -7.61 -4.09 7.11
CA GLU A 60 -7.49 -4.42 5.69
C GLU A 60 -7.14 -5.90 5.51
N ALA A 61 -6.30 -6.44 6.39
CA ALA A 61 -5.96 -7.86 6.35
C ALA A 61 -7.19 -8.75 6.60
N VAL A 62 -8.07 -8.33 7.50
CA VAL A 62 -9.29 -9.06 7.80
C VAL A 62 -10.26 -9.05 6.62
N HIS A 63 -10.36 -7.93 5.93
CA HIS A 63 -11.31 -7.75 4.82
C HIS A 63 -10.73 -8.04 3.45
N ASP A 64 -9.46 -8.44 3.36
CA ASP A 64 -8.75 -8.68 2.10
C ASP A 64 -8.81 -7.47 1.17
N THR A 65 -8.57 -6.29 1.75
CA THR A 65 -8.55 -5.02 1.03
C THR A 65 -7.24 -4.30 1.30
N VAL A 66 -7.00 -3.24 0.54
CA VAL A 66 -5.86 -2.35 0.76
C VAL A 66 -6.33 -0.93 0.49
N ILE A 67 -5.79 0.02 1.24
CA ILE A 67 -6.10 1.43 1.03
C ILE A 67 -5.06 2.02 0.09
N VAL A 68 -5.52 2.64 -0.98
CA VAL A 68 -4.65 3.35 -1.92
C VAL A 68 -4.90 4.84 -1.77
N ARG A 69 -3.86 5.57 -1.39
CA ARG A 69 -3.96 7.01 -1.15
C ARG A 69 -3.15 7.77 -2.19
N ASN A 70 -3.81 8.75 -2.83
CA ASN A 70 -3.13 9.68 -3.72
C ASN A 70 -2.56 10.81 -2.88
N MET A 71 -1.24 10.92 -2.82
CA MET A 71 -0.58 11.90 -1.96
C MET A 71 -0.71 13.32 -2.48
N GLU A 72 -0.96 13.50 -3.76
CA GLU A 72 -1.15 14.82 -4.34
C GLU A 72 -2.51 15.42 -3.99
N THR A 73 -3.58 14.65 -4.20
CA THR A 73 -4.94 15.10 -3.92
C THR A 73 -5.40 14.78 -2.51
N ARG A 74 -4.69 13.89 -1.82
CA ARG A 74 -5.00 13.36 -0.49
C ARG A 74 -6.29 12.55 -0.46
N SER A 75 -6.79 12.15 -1.61
CA SER A 75 -7.92 11.23 -1.68
C SER A 75 -7.46 9.79 -1.47
N GLN A 76 -8.33 8.96 -0.94
CA GLN A 76 -7.99 7.55 -0.72
C GLN A 76 -9.19 6.67 -1.04
N GLU A 77 -8.89 5.44 -1.46
CA GLU A 77 -9.90 4.45 -1.80
C GLU A 77 -9.52 3.10 -1.21
N THR A 78 -10.53 2.32 -0.86
CA THR A 78 -10.34 0.95 -0.42
C THR A 78 -10.53 0.04 -1.63
N VAL A 79 -9.51 -0.77 -1.94
CA VAL A 79 -9.51 -1.63 -3.12
C VAL A 79 -9.39 -3.09 -2.67
N ALA A 80 -10.23 -3.97 -3.20
CA ALA A 80 -10.11 -5.39 -2.93
C ALA A 80 -8.80 -5.92 -3.51
N ILE A 81 -8.13 -6.81 -2.76
CA ILE A 81 -6.85 -7.37 -3.20
C ILE A 81 -7.00 -8.07 -4.55
N SER A 82 -8.13 -8.74 -4.78
CA SER A 82 -8.39 -9.42 -6.04
C SER A 82 -8.48 -8.47 -7.24
N GLU A 83 -8.75 -7.19 -7.01
CA GLU A 83 -8.86 -6.19 -8.05
C GLU A 83 -7.67 -5.24 -8.10
N LEU A 84 -6.71 -5.44 -7.21
CA LEU A 84 -5.58 -4.53 -7.06
C LEU A 84 -4.75 -4.41 -8.34
N SER A 85 -4.49 -5.52 -8.99
CA SER A 85 -3.69 -5.53 -10.21
C SER A 85 -4.33 -4.67 -11.32
N ALA A 86 -5.64 -4.84 -11.53
CA ALA A 86 -6.37 -4.04 -12.51
C ALA A 86 -6.41 -2.57 -12.11
N TYR A 87 -6.63 -2.29 -10.83
CA TYR A 87 -6.66 -0.92 -10.34
C TYR A 87 -5.34 -0.20 -10.61
N LEU A 88 -4.22 -0.84 -10.32
CA LEU A 88 -2.91 -0.23 -10.50
C LEU A 88 -2.59 0.05 -11.96
N LYS A 89 -3.09 -0.76 -12.88
CA LYS A 89 -2.90 -0.52 -14.32
C LYS A 89 -3.59 0.76 -14.77
N HIS A 90 -4.67 1.14 -14.12
CA HIS A 90 -5.40 2.36 -14.45
C HIS A 90 -4.77 3.61 -13.86
N LEU A 91 -3.84 3.48 -12.92
CA LEU A 91 -3.18 4.62 -12.29
C LEU A 91 -2.05 5.21 -13.13
N LYS A 92 -1.71 4.59 -14.21
CA LYS A 92 -0.62 5.08 -15.06
C LYS A 92 -1.03 6.25 -15.93
#